data_05ffa9758a3ebaf52970e192afae168c
#
_entry.id   05ffa9758a3ebaf52970e192afae168c
#
_cell.length_a   1.000
_cell.length_b   1.000
_cell.length_c   1.000
_cell.angle_alpha   90.00
_cell.angle_beta   90.00
_cell.angle_gamma   90.00
#
_symmetry.space_group_name_H-M   'P 1'
#
loop_
_entity.id
_entity.type
_entity.pdbx_description
1 polymer ?
#
loop_
_entity_poly.entity_id
_entity_poly.type
_entity_poly.pdbx_seq_one_letter_code
_entity_poly.pdbx_strand_id
1 'polypeptide(L)'
;MIAFRPIELEDKERVQRYTLTSLRRNCDLSFVNLYGWRFLYRTQIAEMNGFLLFRFYLDDEPVYMMPVGEGDILPVIEALREDARALQTPFRMLGVCLDMCDELKAAYPDQLSFEADRDFFDYVYLHTDLSTLRGKKFQPKRNHINR
;
A
#
# COMPACT_ATOMS: atom_id res chain seq x y z
N MET A 1 18.77 -9.86 5.54
CA MET A 1 17.49 -10.53 5.20
C MET A 1 16.41 -9.90 6.07
N ILE A 2 15.29 -9.47 5.48
CA ILE A 2 14.17 -8.85 6.21
C ILE A 2 13.39 -9.93 6.95
N ALA A 3 13.12 -9.71 8.25
CA ALA A 3 12.37 -10.67 9.07
C ALA A 3 10.86 -10.44 8.93
N PHE A 4 10.30 -10.81 7.78
CA PHE A 4 8.86 -10.78 7.58
C PHE A 4 8.15 -11.84 8.43
N ARG A 5 7.03 -11.45 9.05
CA ARG A 5 6.12 -12.35 9.77
C ARG A 5 4.66 -12.05 9.45
N PRO A 6 3.75 -13.00 9.64
CA PRO A 6 2.32 -12.74 9.46
C PRO A 6 1.85 -11.55 10.29
N ILE A 7 0.90 -10.79 9.74
CA ILE A 7 0.22 -9.72 10.48
C ILE A 7 -0.79 -10.32 11.46
N GLU A 8 -0.80 -9.83 12.69
CA GLU A 8 -1.69 -10.27 13.76
C GLU A 8 -2.58 -9.12 14.25
N LEU A 9 -3.62 -9.41 15.03
CA LEU A 9 -4.55 -8.41 15.54
C LEU A 9 -3.83 -7.40 16.46
N GLU A 10 -2.88 -7.87 17.22
CA GLU A 10 -2.04 -7.10 18.14
C GLU A 10 -1.15 -6.07 17.44
N ASP A 11 -0.93 -6.22 16.14
CA ASP A 11 -0.17 -5.26 15.34
C ASP A 11 -0.94 -3.98 15.01
N LYS A 12 -2.22 -3.89 15.36
CA LYS A 12 -3.07 -2.74 15.03
C LYS A 12 -2.43 -1.39 15.38
N GLU A 13 -2.01 -1.21 16.61
CA GLU A 13 -1.40 0.05 17.05
C GLU A 13 -0.07 0.33 16.35
N ARG A 14 0.72 -0.71 16.14
CA ARG A 14 2.00 -0.63 15.41
C ARG A 14 1.77 -0.16 13.98
N VAL A 15 0.89 -0.83 13.23
CA VAL A 15 0.56 -0.47 11.85
C VAL A 15 -0.01 0.94 11.78
N GLN A 16 -0.94 1.29 12.66
CA GLN A 16 -1.58 2.61 12.68
C GLN A 16 -0.61 3.76 12.97
N ARG A 17 0.44 3.55 13.74
CA ARG A 17 1.49 4.58 13.95
C ARG A 17 2.14 5.04 12.65
N TYR A 18 2.32 4.14 11.70
CA TYR A 18 2.87 4.45 10.37
C TYR A 18 1.80 4.95 9.40
N THR A 19 0.67 4.23 9.32
CA THR A 19 -0.31 4.46 8.25
C THR A 19 -1.20 5.67 8.50
N LEU A 20 -1.51 6.03 9.75
CA LEU A 20 -2.33 7.21 10.07
C LEU A 20 -1.55 8.52 9.99
N THR A 21 -0.23 8.49 10.17
CA THR A 21 0.65 9.66 10.02
C THR A 21 1.06 9.89 8.57
N SER A 22 0.94 8.86 7.74
CA SER A 22 1.26 8.95 6.32
C SER A 22 0.30 9.90 5.59
N LEU A 23 0.85 10.70 4.69
CA LEU A 23 0.07 11.54 3.76
C LEU A 23 -0.58 10.75 2.62
N ARG A 24 -0.26 9.47 2.50
CA ARG A 24 -0.84 8.59 1.47
C ARG A 24 -2.29 8.28 1.79
N ARG A 25 -3.15 8.51 0.80
CA ARG A 25 -4.59 8.24 0.88
C ARG A 25 -4.93 6.99 0.09
N ASN A 26 -4.41 5.87 0.56
CA ASN A 26 -4.65 4.55 -0.04
C ASN A 26 -5.43 3.69 0.97
N CYS A 27 -6.58 3.16 0.56
CA CYS A 27 -7.42 2.33 1.43
C CYS A 27 -6.74 1.03 1.87
N ASP A 28 -5.80 0.51 1.06
CA ASP A 28 -5.03 -0.69 1.37
C ASP A 28 -4.10 -0.52 2.57
N LEU A 29 -3.76 0.73 2.92
CA LEU A 29 -2.99 1.04 4.14
C LEU A 29 -3.85 1.00 5.41
N SER A 30 -5.17 0.83 5.31
CA SER A 30 -5.98 0.66 6.51
C SER A 30 -5.70 -0.68 7.19
N PHE A 31 -5.57 -0.67 8.53
CA PHE A 31 -5.36 -1.92 9.27
C PHE A 31 -6.46 -2.95 9.02
N VAL A 32 -7.70 -2.48 8.81
CA VAL A 32 -8.84 -3.36 8.52
C VAL A 32 -8.64 -4.13 7.22
N ASN A 33 -8.15 -3.48 6.17
CA ASN A 33 -7.84 -4.15 4.90
C ASN A 33 -6.64 -5.08 5.05
N LEU A 34 -5.53 -4.59 5.60
CA LEU A 34 -4.31 -5.38 5.78
C LEU A 34 -4.57 -6.67 6.58
N TYR A 35 -5.31 -6.56 7.69
CA TYR A 35 -5.62 -7.68 8.56
C TYR A 35 -6.79 -8.52 8.04
N GLY A 36 -7.84 -7.89 7.52
CA GLY A 36 -9.04 -8.55 7.03
C GLY A 36 -8.76 -9.53 5.88
N TRP A 37 -7.90 -9.13 4.95
CA TRP A 37 -7.53 -9.93 3.78
C TRP A 37 -6.28 -10.80 3.97
N ARG A 38 -5.69 -10.85 5.18
CA ARG A 38 -4.44 -11.58 5.44
C ARG A 38 -4.49 -13.07 5.10
N PHE A 39 -5.64 -13.71 5.23
CA PHE A 39 -5.79 -15.13 4.92
C PHE A 39 -5.78 -15.40 3.41
N LEU A 40 -6.22 -14.41 2.59
CA LEU A 40 -6.19 -14.51 1.14
C LEU A 40 -4.80 -14.16 0.60
N TYR A 41 -4.25 -13.04 1.05
CA TYR A 41 -2.99 -12.51 0.55
C TYR A 41 -1.77 -12.90 1.38
N ARG A 42 -1.94 -13.70 2.42
CA ARG A 42 -0.86 -14.11 3.35
C ARG A 42 -0.02 -12.91 3.82
N THR A 43 -0.70 -11.80 4.14
CA THR A 43 -0.09 -10.50 4.49
C THR A 43 0.94 -10.66 5.59
N GLN A 44 2.14 -10.20 5.31
CA GLN A 44 3.28 -10.19 6.23
C GLN A 44 3.78 -8.77 6.43
N ILE A 45 4.32 -8.52 7.61
CA ILE A 45 4.88 -7.24 7.99
C ILE A 45 6.31 -7.37 8.50
N ALA A 46 7.09 -6.32 8.32
CA ALA A 46 8.41 -6.13 8.93
C ALA A 46 8.66 -4.64 9.17
N GLU A 47 9.64 -4.32 10.00
CA GLU A 47 10.09 -2.94 10.19
C GLU A 47 11.58 -2.85 9.84
N MET A 48 11.97 -1.77 9.14
CA MET A 48 13.36 -1.52 8.79
C MET A 48 13.59 -0.01 8.58
N ASN A 49 14.62 0.53 9.21
CA ASN A 49 15.07 1.92 9.02
C ASN A 49 13.98 2.98 9.13
N GLY A 50 13.04 2.83 10.08
CA GLY A 50 11.93 3.77 10.27
C GLY A 50 10.74 3.54 9.33
N PHE A 51 10.75 2.47 8.53
CA PHE A 51 9.66 2.11 7.64
C PHE A 51 8.97 0.83 8.09
N LEU A 52 7.65 0.81 7.93
CA LEU A 52 6.82 -0.38 7.96
C LEU A 52 6.74 -0.96 6.55
N LEU A 53 7.02 -2.23 6.43
CA LEU A 53 7.08 -2.99 5.19
C LEU A 53 5.96 -4.01 5.14
N PHE A 54 5.38 -4.20 3.96
CA PHE A 54 4.37 -5.22 3.70
C PHE A 54 4.79 -6.11 2.55
N ARG A 55 4.58 -7.43 2.72
CA ARG A 55 4.70 -8.44 1.68
C ARG A 55 3.40 -9.20 1.57
N PHE A 56 2.88 -9.33 0.37
CA PHE A 56 1.69 -10.10 0.03
C PHE A 56 2.04 -11.20 -0.95
N TYR A 57 1.08 -12.06 -1.20
CA TYR A 57 1.18 -13.07 -2.25
C TYR A 57 -0.03 -12.93 -3.17
N LEU A 58 0.25 -12.70 -4.46
CA LEU A 58 -0.72 -12.70 -5.54
C LEU A 58 -0.36 -13.87 -6.46
N ASP A 59 -1.28 -14.80 -6.66
CA ASP A 59 -1.05 -16.02 -7.45
C ASP A 59 0.22 -16.78 -7.02
N ASP A 60 0.42 -16.89 -5.69
CA ASP A 60 1.58 -17.47 -5.03
C ASP A 60 2.93 -16.71 -5.22
N GLU A 61 2.95 -15.61 -5.94
CA GLU A 61 4.11 -14.76 -6.09
C GLU A 61 4.16 -13.65 -5.02
N PRO A 62 5.33 -13.41 -4.39
CA PRO A 62 5.49 -12.32 -3.44
C PRO A 62 5.43 -10.95 -4.14
N VAL A 63 4.67 -10.05 -3.56
CA VAL A 63 4.54 -8.66 -3.99
C VAL A 63 4.70 -7.76 -2.77
N TYR A 64 5.38 -6.65 -2.92
CA TYR A 64 5.59 -5.69 -1.84
C TYR A 64 4.68 -4.48 -2.02
N MET A 65 4.22 -3.91 -0.91
CA MET A 65 3.64 -2.57 -0.94
C MET A 65 4.74 -1.53 -0.75
N MET A 66 4.57 -0.36 -1.35
CA MET A 66 5.47 0.75 -1.11
C MET A 66 5.63 1.01 0.39
N PRO A 67 6.85 0.98 0.96
CA PRO A 67 7.11 1.16 2.38
C PRO A 67 6.47 2.42 2.95
N VAL A 68 5.99 2.38 4.19
CA VAL A 68 5.34 3.50 4.88
C VAL A 68 6.18 3.91 6.07
N GLY A 69 6.66 5.13 6.08
CA GLY A 69 7.54 5.65 7.13
C GLY A 69 8.28 6.89 6.69
N GLU A 70 9.30 7.27 7.45
CA GLU A 70 10.13 8.44 7.20
C GLU A 70 11.61 8.04 7.23
N GLY A 71 12.41 8.70 6.38
CA GLY A 71 13.85 8.48 6.29
C GLY A 71 14.31 8.19 4.86
N ASP A 72 15.53 7.72 4.72
CA ASP A 72 16.08 7.28 3.43
C ASP A 72 15.47 5.95 3.01
N ILE A 73 14.68 6.00 1.96
CA ILE A 73 13.95 4.84 1.45
C ILE A 73 14.80 3.92 0.57
N LEU A 74 15.86 4.43 -0.04
CA LEU A 74 16.64 3.66 -1.03
C LEU A 74 17.27 2.38 -0.45
N PRO A 75 17.87 2.38 0.75
CA PRO A 75 18.33 1.14 1.38
C PRO A 75 17.23 0.14 1.67
N VAL A 76 16.00 0.63 1.94
CA VAL A 76 14.82 -0.22 2.18
C VAL A 76 14.37 -0.89 0.88
N ILE A 77 14.31 -0.12 -0.21
CA ILE A 77 13.98 -0.66 -1.54
C ILE A 77 15.00 -1.72 -1.96
N GLU A 78 16.30 -1.47 -1.77
CA GLU A 78 17.32 -2.47 -2.12
C GLU A 78 17.18 -3.75 -1.27
N ALA A 79 16.89 -3.63 0.02
CA ALA A 79 16.62 -4.78 0.87
C ALA A 79 15.38 -5.60 0.41
N LEU A 80 14.34 -4.94 -0.07
CA LEU A 80 13.17 -5.63 -0.66
C LEU A 80 13.52 -6.32 -1.97
N ARG A 81 14.36 -5.70 -2.81
CA ARG A 81 14.87 -6.33 -4.04
C ARG A 81 15.73 -7.58 -3.74
N GLU A 82 16.55 -7.51 -2.69
CA GLU A 82 17.32 -8.67 -2.22
C GLU A 82 16.43 -9.79 -1.66
N ASP A 83 15.35 -9.43 -0.94
CA ASP A 83 14.37 -10.40 -0.46
C ASP A 83 13.69 -11.13 -1.63
N ALA A 84 13.27 -10.40 -2.67
CA ALA A 84 12.71 -10.99 -3.89
C ALA A 84 13.72 -11.92 -4.61
N ARG A 85 15.00 -11.50 -4.71
CA ARG A 85 16.07 -12.34 -5.29
C ARG A 85 16.26 -13.63 -4.48
N ALA A 86 16.24 -13.53 -3.15
CA ALA A 86 16.37 -14.70 -2.28
C ALA A 86 15.19 -15.68 -2.42
N LEU A 87 14.00 -15.16 -2.73
CA LEU A 87 12.81 -15.95 -3.04
C LEU A 87 12.77 -16.43 -4.50
N GLN A 88 13.75 -16.05 -5.32
CA GLN A 88 13.85 -16.39 -6.74
C GLN A 88 12.64 -15.91 -7.57
N THR A 89 12.13 -14.71 -7.24
CA THR A 89 10.97 -14.10 -7.88
C THR A 89 11.31 -12.71 -8.43
N PRO A 90 10.59 -12.23 -9.47
CA PRO A 90 10.69 -10.84 -9.89
C PRO A 90 10.33 -9.87 -8.75
N PHE A 91 11.07 -8.77 -8.65
CA PHE A 91 10.68 -7.71 -7.72
C PHE A 91 9.46 -6.97 -8.26
N ARG A 92 8.36 -7.00 -7.50
CA ARG A 92 7.11 -6.29 -7.81
C ARG A 92 6.66 -5.48 -6.62
N MET A 93 6.27 -4.22 -6.86
CA MET A 93 5.79 -3.32 -5.82
C MET A 93 4.48 -2.65 -6.24
N LEU A 94 3.53 -2.56 -5.32
CA LEU A 94 2.24 -1.90 -5.48
C LEU A 94 2.16 -0.63 -4.63
N GLY A 95 1.21 0.24 -4.95
CA GLY A 95 0.91 1.43 -4.17
C GLY A 95 2.01 2.52 -4.25
N VAL A 96 2.79 2.51 -5.33
CA VAL A 96 3.78 3.56 -5.61
C VAL A 96 3.04 4.80 -6.12
N CYS A 97 3.03 5.87 -5.35
CA CYS A 97 2.44 7.14 -5.79
C CYS A 97 3.37 7.91 -6.73
N LEU A 98 2.81 8.88 -7.47
CA LEU A 98 3.54 9.60 -8.52
C LEU A 98 4.82 10.27 -8.01
N ASP A 99 4.76 10.92 -6.84
CA ASP A 99 5.92 11.61 -6.27
C ASP A 99 7.10 10.64 -6.03
N MET A 100 6.79 9.39 -5.64
CA MET A 100 7.80 8.37 -5.39
C MET A 100 8.29 7.71 -6.70
N CYS A 101 7.46 7.70 -7.74
CA CYS A 101 7.91 7.20 -9.05
C CYS A 101 9.12 7.98 -9.57
N ASP A 102 9.11 9.30 -9.41
CA ASP A 102 10.20 10.16 -9.90
C ASP A 102 11.48 9.94 -9.11
N GLU A 103 11.38 9.79 -7.79
CA GLU A 103 12.52 9.46 -6.92
C GLU A 103 13.12 8.09 -7.28
N LEU A 104 12.27 7.07 -7.43
CA LEU A 104 12.73 5.72 -7.79
C LEU A 104 13.30 5.65 -9.21
N LYS A 105 12.75 6.38 -10.18
CA LYS A 105 13.32 6.47 -11.53
C LYS A 105 14.70 7.12 -11.52
N ALA A 106 14.88 8.16 -10.72
CA ALA A 106 16.18 8.82 -10.58
C ALA A 106 17.22 7.91 -9.92
N ALA A 107 16.82 7.12 -8.92
CA ALA A 107 17.72 6.22 -8.19
C ALA A 107 18.02 4.93 -8.96
N TYR A 108 17.10 4.44 -9.78
CA TYR A 108 17.19 3.17 -10.52
C TYR A 108 16.92 3.36 -12.01
N PRO A 109 17.74 4.13 -12.73
CA PRO A 109 17.54 4.38 -14.15
C PRO A 109 17.54 3.07 -14.93
N ASP A 110 16.52 2.87 -15.76
CA ASP A 110 16.33 1.70 -16.64
C ASP A 110 16.25 0.33 -15.93
N GLN A 111 16.13 0.32 -14.59
CA GLN A 111 16.03 -0.91 -13.79
C GLN A 111 14.61 -1.21 -13.32
N LEU A 112 13.74 -0.21 -13.31
CA LEU A 112 12.35 -0.34 -12.88
C LEU A 112 11.42 0.15 -13.98
N SER A 113 10.36 -0.60 -14.23
CA SER A 113 9.24 -0.17 -15.06
C SER A 113 8.06 0.21 -14.15
N PHE A 114 7.30 1.24 -14.56
CA PHE A 114 6.14 1.73 -13.81
C PHE A 114 4.91 1.67 -14.69
N GLU A 115 3.88 1.02 -14.20
CA GLU A 115 2.59 0.90 -14.88
C GLU A 115 1.49 1.46 -13.99
N ALA A 116 0.63 2.32 -14.57
CA ALA A 116 -0.54 2.83 -13.88
C ALA A 116 -1.71 1.85 -14.07
N ASP A 117 -2.06 1.13 -13.03
CA ASP A 117 -3.18 0.21 -13.07
C ASP A 117 -4.44 0.89 -12.52
N ARG A 118 -5.42 1.12 -13.40
CA ARG A 118 -6.68 1.80 -13.09
C ARG A 118 -7.52 1.05 -12.07
N ASP A 119 -7.42 -0.26 -12.00
CA ASP A 119 -8.22 -1.10 -11.10
C ASP A 119 -7.82 -0.92 -9.63
N PHE A 120 -6.59 -0.45 -9.40
CA PHE A 120 -6.09 -0.11 -8.06
C PHE A 120 -6.27 1.37 -7.66
N PHE A 121 -7.01 2.17 -8.42
CA PHE A 121 -7.23 3.58 -8.07
C PHE A 121 -8.32 3.73 -7.03
N ASP A 122 -8.01 4.39 -5.93
CA ASP A 122 -8.98 4.75 -4.91
C ASP A 122 -9.92 5.87 -5.36
N TYR A 123 -11.19 5.76 -4.97
CA TYR A 123 -12.14 6.86 -5.09
C TYR A 123 -12.08 7.74 -3.84
N VAL A 124 -11.54 8.94 -3.99
CA VAL A 124 -11.40 9.89 -2.90
C VAL A 124 -12.57 10.88 -2.89
N TYR A 125 -13.27 10.97 -1.76
CA TYR A 125 -14.40 11.87 -1.54
C TYR A 125 -14.18 12.73 -0.30
N LEU A 126 -14.68 13.97 -0.33
CA LEU A 126 -14.77 14.77 0.88
C LEU A 126 -15.84 14.18 1.82
N HIS A 127 -15.54 14.15 3.11
CA HIS A 127 -16.52 13.70 4.12
C HIS A 127 -17.84 14.46 4.03
N THR A 128 -17.81 15.79 3.85
CA THR A 128 -18.99 16.65 3.68
C THR A 128 -19.81 16.29 2.45
N ASP A 129 -19.18 15.81 1.37
CA ASP A 129 -19.87 15.37 0.17
C ASP A 129 -20.66 14.07 0.43
N LEU A 130 -20.03 13.09 1.09
CA LEU A 130 -20.65 11.81 1.38
C LEU A 130 -21.72 11.89 2.48
N SER A 131 -21.48 12.69 3.53
CA SER A 131 -22.44 12.82 4.65
C SER A 131 -23.72 13.54 4.26
N THR A 132 -23.67 14.45 3.29
CA THR A 132 -24.84 15.24 2.87
C THR A 132 -25.42 14.83 1.52
N LEU A 133 -24.59 14.25 0.65
CA LEU A 133 -24.91 13.93 -0.76
C LEU A 133 -25.52 15.11 -1.51
N ARG A 134 -25.15 16.37 -1.18
CA ARG A 134 -25.72 17.57 -1.80
C ARG A 134 -25.20 17.77 -3.23
N GLY A 135 -26.05 18.42 -4.04
CA GLY A 135 -25.73 18.81 -5.41
C GLY A 135 -26.14 17.78 -6.47
N LYS A 136 -26.12 18.25 -7.73
CA LYS A 136 -26.57 17.46 -8.89
C LYS A 136 -25.75 16.19 -9.10
N LYS A 137 -24.43 16.23 -8.83
CA LYS A 137 -23.52 15.07 -8.99
C LYS A 137 -23.91 13.86 -8.15
N PHE A 138 -24.60 14.08 -7.02
CA PHE A 138 -25.03 13.01 -6.12
C PHE A 138 -26.50 12.62 -6.27
N GLN A 139 -27.24 13.19 -7.19
CA GLN A 139 -28.65 12.86 -7.40
C GLN A 139 -28.91 11.37 -7.66
N PRO A 140 -28.10 10.68 -8.51
CA PRO A 140 -28.29 9.24 -8.70
C PRO A 140 -28.11 8.45 -7.39
N LYS A 141 -27.15 8.85 -6.54
CA LYS A 141 -26.92 8.19 -5.25
C LYS A 141 -28.10 8.37 -4.29
N ARG A 142 -28.64 9.60 -4.15
CA ARG A 142 -29.87 9.84 -3.36
C ARG A 142 -31.05 9.03 -3.85
N ASN A 143 -31.21 8.89 -5.17
CA ASN A 143 -32.31 8.11 -5.74
C ASN A 143 -32.19 6.61 -5.40
N HIS A 144 -31.00 6.09 -5.19
CA HIS A 144 -30.80 4.70 -4.72
C HIS A 144 -31.15 4.51 -3.25
N ILE A 145 -30.88 5.51 -2.40
CA ILE A 145 -31.18 5.44 -0.96
C ILE A 145 -32.70 5.52 -0.71
N ASN A 146 -33.43 6.24 -1.56
CA ASN A 146 -34.86 6.47 -1.41
C ASN A 146 -35.75 5.41 -2.09
N ARG A 147 -35.20 4.31 -2.55
CA ARG A 147 -35.90 3.14 -3.08
C ARG A 147 -36.00 2.03 -2.03
#